data_2ebcb168b0801565a7d985edf18dfdf0
#
_entry.id   2ebcb168b0801565a7d985edf18dfdf0
#
_cell.length_a   1.000
_cell.length_b   1.000
_cell.length_c   1.000
_cell.angle_alpha   90.00
_cell.angle_beta   90.00
_cell.angle_gamma   90.00
#
_symmetry.space_group_name_H-M   'P 1'
#
loop_
_entity.id
_entity.type
_entity.pdbx_description
1 polymer ?
#
loop_
_entity_poly.entity_id
_entity_poly.type
_entity_poly.pdbx_seq_one_letter_code
_entity_poly.pdbx_strand_id
1 'polypeptide(L)'
;MISIERAMLEDANRITEIKIAAFNKEINTYLGRDGGPPGYDKVESEIDIITNLIAYKILWKQQIIGAFFLIPQEDGRMLFEDFVIHPDYQGNGYGYRVLELVEKEYASVKEWYLSTPVFSVGNQHLYEKFGYVEIDRDEEEVRYCKKIL
;
A
#
# COMPACT_ATOMS: atom_id res chain seq x y z
N MET A 1 5.17 -9.17 -15.82
CA MET A 1 5.08 -9.89 -14.53
C MET A 1 5.36 -8.93 -13.39
N ILE A 2 4.52 -8.96 -12.37
CA ILE A 2 4.68 -8.13 -11.17
C ILE A 2 5.65 -8.82 -10.21
N SER A 3 6.57 -8.04 -9.63
CA SER A 3 7.45 -8.50 -8.56
C SER A 3 7.55 -7.41 -7.47
N ILE A 4 8.04 -7.79 -6.30
CA ILE A 4 8.27 -6.86 -5.20
C ILE A 4 9.72 -7.01 -4.73
N GLU A 5 10.35 -5.88 -4.38
CA GLU A 5 11.71 -5.85 -3.85
C GLU A 5 11.82 -4.77 -2.78
N ARG A 6 12.75 -4.96 -1.85
CA ARG A 6 13.01 -3.93 -0.84
C ARG A 6 13.39 -2.62 -1.52
N ALA A 7 12.76 -1.53 -1.11
CA ALA A 7 13.08 -0.21 -1.61
C ALA A 7 14.44 0.25 -1.07
N MET A 8 15.19 0.96 -1.90
CA MET A 8 16.50 1.53 -1.55
C MET A 8 16.40 3.04 -1.53
N LEU A 9 17.34 3.71 -0.89
CA LEU A 9 17.32 5.18 -0.78
C LEU A 9 17.27 5.84 -2.16
N GLU A 10 17.92 5.26 -3.16
CA GLU A 10 17.90 5.79 -4.54
C GLU A 10 16.50 5.72 -5.17
N ASP A 11 15.58 4.93 -4.62
CA ASP A 11 14.22 4.81 -5.13
C ASP A 11 13.27 5.87 -4.58
N ALA A 12 13.70 6.64 -3.57
CA ALA A 12 12.82 7.54 -2.83
C ALA A 12 12.14 8.58 -3.71
N ASN A 13 12.84 9.18 -4.66
CA ASN A 13 12.28 10.19 -5.56
C ASN A 13 11.17 9.58 -6.42
N ARG A 14 11.42 8.42 -7.02
CA ARG A 14 10.43 7.77 -7.89
C ARG A 14 9.20 7.32 -7.10
N ILE A 15 9.40 6.76 -5.93
CA ILE A 15 8.27 6.33 -5.07
C ILE A 15 7.44 7.54 -4.66
N THR A 16 8.07 8.66 -4.32
CA THR A 16 7.35 9.90 -3.98
C THR A 16 6.52 10.39 -5.16
N GLU A 17 7.07 10.38 -6.39
CA GLU A 17 6.31 10.75 -7.59
C GLU A 17 5.06 9.87 -7.76
N ILE A 18 5.19 8.57 -7.52
CA ILE A 18 4.07 7.63 -7.64
C ILE A 18 3.02 7.94 -6.58
N LYS A 19 3.42 8.21 -5.35
CA LYS A 19 2.50 8.57 -4.27
C LYS A 19 1.74 9.84 -4.59
N ILE A 20 2.44 10.87 -5.08
CA ILE A 20 1.81 12.12 -5.50
C ILE A 20 0.74 11.84 -6.56
N ALA A 21 1.10 11.10 -7.60
CA ALA A 21 0.16 10.81 -8.69
C ALA A 21 -1.05 9.99 -8.21
N ALA A 22 -0.81 8.95 -7.44
CA ALA A 22 -1.88 8.04 -7.00
C ALA A 22 -2.81 8.69 -5.97
N PHE A 23 -2.25 9.32 -4.93
CA PHE A 23 -3.07 9.93 -3.89
C PHE A 23 -3.82 11.16 -4.40
N ASN A 24 -3.16 12.01 -5.19
CA ASN A 24 -3.83 13.18 -5.76
C ASN A 24 -5.00 12.78 -6.65
N LYS A 25 -4.82 11.75 -7.49
CA LYS A 25 -5.90 11.27 -8.37
C LYS A 25 -7.09 10.80 -7.55
N GLU A 26 -6.85 9.98 -6.52
CA GLU A 26 -7.92 9.45 -5.70
C GLU A 26 -8.63 10.54 -4.91
N ILE A 27 -7.88 11.37 -4.20
CA ILE A 27 -8.46 12.45 -3.39
C ILE A 27 -9.20 13.45 -4.28
N ASN A 28 -8.63 13.79 -5.43
CA ASN A 28 -9.26 14.73 -6.36
C ASN A 28 -10.59 14.18 -6.88
N THR A 29 -10.65 12.89 -7.17
CA THR A 29 -11.88 12.23 -7.64
C THR A 29 -13.01 12.36 -6.61
N TYR A 30 -12.71 12.20 -5.32
CA TYR A 30 -13.75 12.18 -4.28
C TYR A 30 -13.95 13.52 -3.59
N LEU A 31 -12.92 14.36 -3.48
CA LEU A 31 -13.00 15.62 -2.74
C LEU A 31 -12.77 16.87 -3.59
N GLY A 32 -12.44 16.70 -4.88
CA GLY A 32 -12.24 17.84 -5.79
C GLY A 32 -10.98 18.65 -5.53
N ARG A 33 -10.01 18.09 -4.81
CA ARG A 33 -8.73 18.74 -4.52
C ARG A 33 -7.63 17.70 -4.41
N ASP A 34 -6.38 18.12 -4.59
CA ASP A 34 -5.24 17.24 -4.38
C ASP A 34 -5.03 16.99 -2.88
N GLY A 35 -4.41 15.86 -2.56
CA GLY A 35 -4.09 15.52 -1.19
C GLY A 35 -3.73 14.04 -1.02
N GLY A 36 -3.35 13.70 0.20
CA GLY A 36 -2.97 12.34 0.58
C GLY A 36 -2.60 12.29 2.06
N PRO A 37 -2.06 11.15 2.52
CA PRO A 37 -1.61 11.02 3.90
C PRO A 37 -0.52 12.05 4.22
N PRO A 38 -0.36 12.44 5.49
CA PRO A 38 0.69 13.39 5.86
C PRO A 38 2.06 12.97 5.32
N GLY A 39 2.75 13.90 4.65
CA GLY A 39 4.09 13.66 4.11
C GLY A 39 4.15 12.92 2.79
N TYR A 40 3.01 12.58 2.18
CA TYR A 40 2.98 11.78 0.94
C TYR A 40 3.74 12.44 -0.22
N ASP A 41 3.82 13.77 -0.22
CA ASP A 41 4.45 14.57 -1.28
C ASP A 41 5.87 15.04 -0.91
N LYS A 42 6.45 14.47 0.14
CA LYS A 42 7.78 14.83 0.61
C LYS A 42 8.75 13.67 0.46
N VAL A 43 9.83 13.87 -0.32
CA VAL A 43 10.85 12.85 -0.48
C VAL A 43 11.50 12.49 0.86
N GLU A 44 11.64 13.45 1.75
CA GLU A 44 12.20 13.23 3.08
C GLU A 44 11.38 12.22 3.89
N SER A 45 10.05 12.25 3.74
CA SER A 45 9.17 11.28 4.38
C SER A 45 9.40 9.86 3.84
N GLU A 46 9.62 9.75 2.53
CA GLU A 46 9.90 8.44 1.93
C GLU A 46 11.28 7.91 2.35
N ILE A 47 12.26 8.80 2.48
CA ILE A 47 13.57 8.42 3.00
C ILE A 47 13.46 7.87 4.41
N ASP A 48 12.65 8.50 5.27
CA ASP A 48 12.40 8.02 6.63
C ASP A 48 11.75 6.63 6.63
N ILE A 49 10.76 6.42 5.78
CA ILE A 49 10.09 5.12 5.64
C ILE A 49 11.08 4.05 5.21
N ILE A 50 11.88 4.32 4.18
CA ILE A 50 12.88 3.37 3.68
C ILE A 50 13.92 3.06 4.75
N THR A 51 14.33 4.06 5.50
CA THR A 51 15.38 3.92 6.52
C THR A 51 14.89 3.14 7.74
N ASN A 52 13.66 3.37 8.18
CA ASN A 52 13.18 2.91 9.48
C ASN A 52 12.15 1.79 9.43
N LEU A 53 11.50 1.57 8.30
CA LEU A 53 10.44 0.58 8.15
C LEU A 53 10.81 -0.44 7.07
N ILE A 54 9.95 -1.44 6.90
CA ILE A 54 10.17 -2.46 5.87
C ILE A 54 9.47 -1.99 4.58
N ALA A 55 10.19 -1.20 3.80
CA ALA A 55 9.65 -0.58 2.59
C ALA A 55 9.92 -1.42 1.35
N TYR A 56 8.90 -1.56 0.51
CA TYR A 56 8.96 -2.31 -0.75
C TYR A 56 8.57 -1.44 -1.93
N LYS A 57 9.23 -1.71 -3.05
CA LYS A 57 8.81 -1.19 -4.36
C LYS A 57 8.15 -2.31 -5.16
N ILE A 58 7.20 -1.92 -5.97
CA ILE A 58 6.48 -2.84 -6.86
C ILE A 58 7.01 -2.62 -8.27
N LEU A 59 7.42 -3.69 -8.93
CA LEU A 59 8.07 -3.65 -10.23
C LEU A 59 7.25 -4.32 -11.31
N TRP A 60 7.21 -3.69 -12.49
CA TRP A 60 6.69 -4.27 -13.72
C TRP A 60 7.69 -3.97 -14.81
N LYS A 61 8.20 -5.03 -15.48
CA LYS A 61 9.26 -4.90 -16.49
C LYS A 61 10.43 -4.05 -15.97
N GLN A 62 10.83 -4.30 -14.73
CA GLN A 62 11.92 -3.62 -14.04
C GLN A 62 11.70 -2.12 -13.78
N GLN A 63 10.49 -1.63 -14.01
CA GLN A 63 10.12 -0.26 -13.67
C GLN A 63 9.35 -0.21 -12.37
N ILE A 64 9.61 0.79 -11.54
CA ILE A 64 8.86 0.99 -10.31
C ILE A 64 7.50 1.57 -10.66
N ILE A 65 6.43 0.83 -10.31
CA ILE A 65 5.05 1.25 -10.58
C ILE A 65 4.24 1.45 -9.30
N GLY A 66 4.80 1.11 -8.16
CA GLY A 66 4.08 1.25 -6.90
C GLY A 66 4.98 1.00 -5.71
N ALA A 67 4.39 1.06 -4.51
CA ALA A 67 5.12 0.87 -3.26
C ALA A 67 4.16 0.55 -2.13
N PHE A 68 4.71 0.02 -1.06
CA PHE A 68 4.03 -0.18 0.23
C PHE A 68 5.10 -0.34 1.31
N PHE A 69 4.69 -0.32 2.58
CA PHE A 69 5.61 -0.70 3.63
C PHE A 69 4.91 -1.56 4.68
N LEU A 70 5.70 -2.26 5.46
CA LEU A 70 5.22 -3.17 6.50
C LEU A 70 5.75 -2.73 7.85
N ILE A 71 4.92 -2.91 8.89
CA ILE A 71 5.32 -2.65 10.27
C ILE A 71 5.03 -3.89 11.10
N PRO A 72 6.08 -4.63 11.51
CA PRO A 72 5.88 -5.79 12.39
C PRO A 72 5.36 -5.36 13.75
N GLN A 73 4.45 -6.16 14.31
CA GLN A 73 3.91 -5.95 15.64
C GLN A 73 4.56 -6.96 16.61
N GLU A 74 4.52 -6.67 17.91
CA GLU A 74 5.19 -7.48 18.92
C GLU A 74 4.75 -8.94 18.98
N ASP A 75 3.50 -9.21 18.66
CA ASP A 75 2.91 -10.56 18.76
C ASP A 75 2.90 -11.33 17.43
N GLY A 76 3.74 -10.92 16.50
CA GLY A 76 3.84 -11.59 15.19
C GLY A 76 2.83 -11.13 14.16
N ARG A 77 1.95 -10.19 14.50
CA ARG A 77 1.06 -9.57 13.54
C ARG A 77 1.84 -8.60 12.66
N MET A 78 1.31 -8.28 11.49
CA MET A 78 1.96 -7.36 10.55
C MET A 78 0.96 -6.34 10.05
N LEU A 79 1.38 -5.07 10.01
CA LEU A 79 0.62 -4.02 9.36
C LEU A 79 1.10 -3.86 7.93
N PHE A 80 0.15 -3.72 7.00
CA PHE A 80 0.40 -3.44 5.58
C PHE A 80 -0.08 -2.02 5.32
N GLU A 81 0.84 -1.12 4.93
CA GLU A 81 0.58 0.31 4.95
C GLU A 81 0.96 1.00 3.63
N ASP A 82 0.26 2.10 3.36
CA ASP A 82 0.64 3.07 2.32
C ASP A 82 0.76 2.47 0.93
N PHE A 83 -0.13 1.54 0.61
CA PHE A 83 -0.12 0.82 -0.66
C PHE A 83 -0.60 1.71 -1.80
N VAL A 84 0.25 1.88 -2.82
CA VAL A 84 -0.07 2.66 -4.01
C VAL A 84 0.40 1.95 -5.27
N ILE A 85 -0.37 2.12 -6.35
CA ILE A 85 0.05 1.77 -7.71
C ILE A 85 -0.18 3.02 -8.55
N HIS A 86 0.82 3.38 -9.37
CA HIS A 86 0.72 4.53 -10.26
C HIS A 86 -0.55 4.43 -11.11
N PRO A 87 -1.29 5.54 -11.28
CA PRO A 87 -2.56 5.51 -12.01
C PRO A 87 -2.51 4.86 -13.40
N ASP A 88 -1.39 5.00 -14.11
CA ASP A 88 -1.24 4.42 -15.45
C ASP A 88 -1.23 2.88 -15.44
N TYR A 89 -1.03 2.28 -14.28
CA TYR A 89 -0.95 0.82 -14.14
C TYR A 89 -2.11 0.23 -13.32
N GLN A 90 -3.07 1.04 -12.92
CA GLN A 90 -4.25 0.58 -12.18
C GLN A 90 -5.23 -0.13 -13.12
N GLY A 91 -6.10 -0.96 -12.56
CA GLY A 91 -7.13 -1.66 -13.33
C GLY A 91 -6.64 -2.90 -14.07
N ASN A 92 -5.46 -3.41 -13.73
CA ASN A 92 -4.85 -4.58 -14.40
C ASN A 92 -4.73 -5.79 -13.48
N GLY A 93 -5.30 -5.75 -12.28
CA GLY A 93 -5.19 -6.86 -11.33
C GLY A 93 -3.85 -6.92 -10.59
N TYR A 94 -3.01 -5.91 -10.73
CA TYR A 94 -1.69 -5.89 -10.10
C TYR A 94 -1.76 -5.81 -8.58
N GLY A 95 -2.74 -5.10 -8.04
CA GLY A 95 -2.92 -4.99 -6.59
C GLY A 95 -3.15 -6.36 -5.94
N TYR A 96 -4.00 -7.17 -6.54
CA TYR A 96 -4.26 -8.52 -6.06
C TYR A 96 -2.97 -9.36 -6.08
N ARG A 97 -2.21 -9.26 -7.17
CA ARG A 97 -0.95 -9.99 -7.31
C ARG A 97 0.07 -9.57 -6.26
N VAL A 98 0.13 -8.28 -5.95
CA VAL A 98 1.02 -7.77 -4.89
C VAL A 98 0.67 -8.41 -3.54
N LEU A 99 -0.62 -8.45 -3.20
CA LEU A 99 -1.05 -9.05 -1.93
C LEU A 99 -0.67 -10.54 -1.86
N GLU A 100 -0.78 -11.28 -2.98
CA GLU A 100 -0.32 -12.67 -3.04
C GLU A 100 1.18 -12.79 -2.77
N LEU A 101 1.96 -11.92 -3.40
CA LEU A 101 3.43 -11.93 -3.25
C LEU A 101 3.85 -11.60 -1.83
N VAL A 102 3.18 -10.64 -1.18
CA VAL A 102 3.47 -10.25 0.19
C VAL A 102 3.23 -11.42 1.15
N GLU A 103 2.09 -12.11 1.02
CA GLU A 103 1.79 -13.26 1.89
C GLU A 103 2.76 -14.41 1.65
N LYS A 104 3.21 -14.59 0.42
CA LYS A 104 4.19 -15.62 0.09
C LYS A 104 5.55 -15.31 0.71
N GLU A 105 5.99 -14.05 0.60
CA GLU A 105 7.27 -13.59 1.15
C GLU A 105 7.30 -13.71 2.67
N TYR A 106 6.18 -13.45 3.33
CA TYR A 106 6.05 -13.47 4.78
C TYR A 106 5.13 -14.61 5.21
N ALA A 107 5.42 -15.82 4.74
CA ALA A 107 4.56 -16.99 4.95
C ALA A 107 4.35 -17.35 6.44
N SER A 108 5.25 -16.93 7.32
CA SER A 108 5.11 -17.18 8.75
C SER A 108 4.13 -16.22 9.45
N VAL A 109 3.78 -15.11 8.82
CA VAL A 109 2.81 -14.15 9.36
C VAL A 109 1.41 -14.70 9.15
N LYS A 110 0.63 -14.85 10.24
CA LYS A 110 -0.70 -15.44 10.18
C LYS A 110 -1.81 -14.43 10.41
N GLU A 111 -1.47 -13.19 10.72
CA GLU A 111 -2.46 -12.16 11.02
C GLU A 111 -2.00 -10.82 10.47
N TRP A 112 -2.76 -10.30 9.51
CA TRP A 112 -2.46 -9.08 8.77
C TRP A 112 -3.51 -8.02 9.06
N TYR A 113 -3.08 -6.78 9.22
CA TYR A 113 -3.95 -5.63 9.44
C TYR A 113 -3.66 -4.53 8.43
N LEU A 114 -4.70 -3.85 7.99
CA LEU A 114 -4.57 -2.66 7.16
C LEU A 114 -5.80 -1.77 7.33
N SER A 115 -5.67 -0.52 6.89
CA SER A 115 -6.79 0.40 6.83
C SER A 115 -6.79 1.10 5.48
N THR A 116 -7.94 1.65 5.10
CA THR A 116 -8.09 2.41 3.86
C THR A 116 -9.16 3.49 4.09
N PRO A 117 -9.06 4.64 3.41
CA PRO A 117 -10.09 5.68 3.53
C PRO A 117 -11.47 5.16 3.17
N VAL A 118 -12.50 5.70 3.83
CA VAL A 118 -13.88 5.28 3.57
C VAL A 118 -14.32 5.53 2.13
N PHE A 119 -13.71 6.51 1.45
CA PHE A 119 -14.04 6.79 0.04
C PHE A 119 -13.29 5.89 -0.94
N SER A 120 -12.30 5.12 -0.50
CA SER A 120 -11.50 4.25 -1.36
C SER A 120 -12.22 2.93 -1.64
N VAL A 121 -13.33 3.01 -2.36
CA VAL A 121 -14.19 1.84 -2.64
C VAL A 121 -13.44 0.76 -3.41
N GLY A 122 -12.59 1.14 -4.36
CA GLY A 122 -11.78 0.19 -5.12
C GLY A 122 -10.84 -0.62 -4.24
N ASN A 123 -10.19 0.03 -3.28
CA ASN A 123 -9.31 -0.66 -2.34
C ASN A 123 -10.11 -1.61 -1.44
N GLN A 124 -11.27 -1.16 -0.98
CA GLN A 124 -12.14 -2.02 -0.16
C GLN A 124 -12.51 -3.29 -0.90
N HIS A 125 -12.90 -3.18 -2.16
CA HIS A 125 -13.20 -4.35 -3.01
C HIS A 125 -11.99 -5.26 -3.16
N LEU A 126 -10.82 -4.70 -3.38
CA LEU A 126 -9.58 -5.47 -3.53
C LEU A 126 -9.29 -6.27 -2.26
N TYR A 127 -9.32 -5.61 -1.11
CA TYR A 127 -8.98 -6.27 0.15
C TYR A 127 -10.01 -7.35 0.52
N GLU A 128 -11.29 -7.07 0.34
CA GLU A 128 -12.36 -8.05 0.62
C GLU A 128 -12.26 -9.25 -0.32
N LYS A 129 -11.99 -9.01 -1.60
CA LYS A 129 -11.79 -10.09 -2.57
C LYS A 129 -10.60 -10.97 -2.20
N PHE A 130 -9.55 -10.38 -1.65
CA PHE A 130 -8.35 -11.11 -1.24
C PHE A 130 -8.53 -11.88 0.07
N GLY A 131 -9.60 -11.60 0.82
CA GLY A 131 -9.91 -12.31 2.05
C GLY A 131 -9.80 -11.50 3.33
N TYR A 132 -9.56 -10.19 3.23
CA TYR A 132 -9.62 -9.32 4.40
C TYR A 132 -11.06 -9.12 4.83
N VAL A 133 -11.28 -9.01 6.15
CA VAL A 133 -12.59 -8.81 6.75
C VAL A 133 -12.57 -7.50 7.51
N GLU A 134 -13.60 -6.67 7.30
CA GLU A 134 -13.73 -5.43 8.03
C GLU A 134 -13.93 -5.71 9.52
N ILE A 135 -13.11 -5.07 10.37
CA ILE A 135 -13.22 -5.24 11.82
C ILE A 135 -13.88 -4.03 12.49
N ASP A 136 -13.68 -2.83 11.97
CA ASP A 136 -14.41 -1.63 12.38
C ASP A 136 -14.19 -0.51 11.35
N ARG A 137 -14.85 0.63 11.58
CA ARG A 137 -14.66 1.84 10.78
C ARG A 137 -15.07 3.06 11.56
N ASP A 138 -14.55 4.20 11.11
CA ASP A 138 -15.02 5.51 11.60
C ASP A 138 -15.37 6.39 10.38
N GLU A 139 -15.44 7.70 10.57
CA GLU A 139 -15.80 8.62 9.48
C GLU A 139 -14.71 8.74 8.41
N GLU A 140 -13.47 8.38 8.73
CA GLU A 140 -12.33 8.55 7.85
C GLU A 140 -11.81 7.24 7.26
N GLU A 141 -11.81 6.16 8.04
CA GLU A 141 -11.15 4.91 7.68
C GLU A 141 -12.01 3.67 7.89
N VAL A 142 -11.76 2.67 7.06
CA VAL A 142 -12.24 1.29 7.23
C VAL A 142 -11.03 0.46 7.61
N ARG A 143 -11.13 -0.32 8.68
CA ARG A 143 -10.03 -1.19 9.16
C ARG A 143 -10.35 -2.64 8.92
N TYR A 144 -9.33 -3.36 8.44
CA TYR A 144 -9.45 -4.75 7.99
C TYR A 144 -8.43 -5.65 8.67
N CYS A 145 -8.80 -6.93 8.77
CA CYS A 145 -7.91 -7.97 9.26
C CYS A 145 -8.03 -9.21 8.36
N LYS A 146 -6.91 -9.90 8.14
CA LYS A 146 -6.93 -11.21 7.49
C LYS A 146 -6.15 -12.18 8.36
N LYS A 147 -6.81 -13.26 8.77
CA LYS A 147 -6.20 -14.36 9.52
C LYS A 147 -5.98 -15.54 8.59
N ILE A 148 -4.76 -16.07 8.59
CA ILE A 148 -4.37 -17.19 7.76
C ILE A 148 -4.27 -18.43 8.64
N LEU A 149 -4.98 -19.48 8.26
CA LEU A 149 -5.03 -20.74 9.02
C LEU A 149 -3.81 -21.62 8.75
#